data_7322c25610c4ca79a4f720f4f62eda55
#
_entry.id   7322c25610c4ca79a4f720f4f62eda55
#
_cell.length_a   1.000
_cell.length_b   1.000
_cell.length_c   1.000
_cell.angle_alpha   90.00
_cell.angle_beta   90.00
_cell.angle_gamma   90.00
#
_symmetry.space_group_name_H-M   'P 1'
#
loop_
_entity.id
_entity.type
_entity.pdbx_description
1 polymer ?
#
loop_
_entity_poly.entity_id
_entity_poly.type
_entity_poly.pdbx_seq_one_letter_code
_entity_poly.pdbx_strand_id
1 'polypeptide(L)'
;MSEQPGSEPGGSEQAPTEQAGRQQTGSGQVDRARKLLGQIPLVDGHNDLPWALREAGCAGLDGTDLSEPVGFTQTDLPRLAAGGVGGQFWSVYVPSSLAGEAAVATTLEQIDLVRRMIRLYPGQLELALTADDVQRVFTTGRVASLLGAEGGHSIGSSMGVLRALYALGVRYLTLTHNANVPWADSATDEPRAGGLTEFGRAVVREMQRLGMLADLSHVSPATMRDTLDVAEAPVIFSHSSARALCDHPRNVPDGILARLPGNRGVCMVTFVSPFVSPECSAWERELTAEMQRRGAEPWELSARGRVRREMAAASPVPRATLAQVADHIEHVRQVAGVDHVGLGGDFDGTDQLPDGMADVSCYPALLAELLGRGWTEEDCTKLAGGNILRVMREAEAAARELSAQRPPSTARIEDLDGPGA
;
A
#
# COMPACT_ATOMS: atom_id res chain seq x y z
N MET A 1 -10.88 -62.20 54.72
CA MET A 1 -9.39 -62.19 54.82
C MET A 1 -8.84 -62.09 53.39
N SER A 2 -8.08 -61.11 53.17
CA SER A 2 -7.17 -60.72 52.09
C SER A 2 -7.56 -59.43 51.42
N GLU A 3 -6.83 -58.45 51.85
CA GLU A 3 -6.76 -57.06 51.29
C GLU A 3 -6.16 -57.06 49.90
N GLN A 4 -6.67 -56.18 49.03
CA GLN A 4 -5.94 -55.71 47.84
C GLN A 4 -5.64 -54.24 48.00
N PRO A 5 -4.44 -53.76 47.62
CA PRO A 5 -4.05 -52.35 47.69
C PRO A 5 -4.53 -51.58 46.46
N GLY A 6 -4.87 -50.38 46.73
CA GLY A 6 -5.34 -49.44 45.71
C GLY A 6 -4.24 -48.97 44.72
N SER A 7 -4.66 -48.75 43.47
CA SER A 7 -3.90 -48.13 42.44
C SER A 7 -4.19 -46.61 42.44
N GLU A 8 -3.18 -45.80 42.67
CA GLU A 8 -3.20 -44.34 42.47
C GLU A 8 -3.25 -44.01 40.99
N PRO A 9 -4.00 -43.00 40.56
CA PRO A 9 -3.90 -42.47 39.19
C PRO A 9 -2.71 -41.50 39.09
N GLY A 10 -1.73 -41.87 38.27
CA GLY A 10 -0.63 -40.98 37.88
C GLY A 10 -1.15 -39.75 37.17
N GLY A 11 -1.02 -38.60 37.80
CA GLY A 11 -1.21 -37.32 37.17
C GLY A 11 -0.08 -37.04 36.17
N SER A 12 -0.43 -36.91 34.90
CA SER A 12 0.49 -36.41 33.89
C SER A 12 0.57 -34.87 34.01
N GLU A 13 1.62 -34.39 34.68
CA GLU A 13 2.06 -33.00 34.56
C GLU A 13 2.54 -32.78 33.12
N GLN A 14 1.71 -32.16 32.28
CA GLN A 14 2.13 -31.62 30.99
C GLN A 14 2.85 -30.29 31.21
N ALA A 15 4.03 -30.20 30.63
CA ALA A 15 5.04 -29.17 30.84
C ALA A 15 4.58 -27.74 30.48
N PRO A 16 4.81 -26.74 31.37
CA PRO A 16 4.59 -25.31 31.10
C PRO A 16 5.72 -24.66 30.28
N THR A 17 6.71 -25.40 29.80
CA THR A 17 7.99 -24.81 29.36
C THR A 17 8.05 -24.38 27.91
N GLU A 18 7.26 -24.91 26.98
CA GLU A 18 7.32 -24.53 25.57
C GLU A 18 6.56 -23.24 25.26
N GLN A 19 5.40 -23.00 25.85
CA GLN A 19 4.63 -21.78 25.66
C GLN A 19 5.30 -20.55 26.30
N ALA A 20 5.89 -20.70 27.46
CA ALA A 20 6.66 -19.62 28.12
C ALA A 20 7.93 -19.28 27.35
N GLY A 21 8.60 -20.28 26.76
CA GLY A 21 9.77 -20.06 25.90
C GLY A 21 9.44 -19.32 24.60
N ARG A 22 8.31 -19.63 23.94
CA ARG A 22 7.83 -18.92 22.74
C ARG A 22 7.37 -17.50 23.04
N GLN A 23 6.75 -17.24 24.18
CA GLN A 23 6.36 -15.87 24.58
C GLN A 23 7.58 -15.01 24.93
N GLN A 24 8.60 -15.54 25.58
CA GLN A 24 9.84 -14.81 25.88
C GLN A 24 10.67 -14.52 24.62
N THR A 25 10.76 -15.45 23.67
CA THR A 25 11.42 -15.22 22.38
C THR A 25 10.66 -14.19 21.54
N GLY A 26 9.32 -14.20 21.55
CA GLY A 26 8.49 -13.24 20.85
C GLY A 26 8.65 -11.80 21.37
N SER A 27 8.67 -11.62 22.71
CA SER A 27 8.89 -10.29 23.32
C SER A 27 10.27 -9.73 22.98
N GLY A 28 11.32 -10.53 23.03
CA GLY A 28 12.68 -10.11 22.67
C GLY A 28 12.83 -9.69 21.20
N GLN A 29 12.10 -10.33 20.28
CA GLN A 29 12.12 -9.96 18.87
C GLN A 29 11.35 -8.64 18.60
N VAL A 30 10.25 -8.40 19.31
CA VAL A 30 9.51 -7.12 19.21
C VAL A 30 10.39 -5.96 19.71
N ASP A 31 11.09 -6.11 20.82
CA ASP A 31 11.99 -5.08 21.34
C ASP A 31 13.16 -4.84 20.39
N ARG A 32 13.68 -5.90 19.76
CA ARG A 32 14.70 -5.80 18.72
C ARG A 32 14.19 -5.05 17.50
N ALA A 33 12.97 -5.36 17.04
CA ALA A 33 12.30 -4.67 15.93
C ALA A 33 12.10 -3.17 16.25
N ARG A 34 11.61 -2.83 17.44
CA ARG A 34 11.46 -1.43 17.88
C ARG A 34 12.78 -0.67 17.91
N LYS A 35 13.85 -1.32 18.40
CA LYS A 35 15.19 -0.73 18.41
C LYS A 35 15.68 -0.45 16.98
N LEU A 36 15.45 -1.37 16.04
CA LEU A 36 15.79 -1.20 14.64
C LEU A 36 15.02 -0.03 14.03
N LEU A 37 13.70 0.05 14.23
CA LEU A 37 12.84 1.14 13.73
C LEU A 37 13.18 2.51 14.33
N GLY A 38 13.81 2.55 15.51
CA GLY A 38 14.37 3.79 16.06
C GLY A 38 15.64 4.28 15.36
N GLN A 39 16.23 3.50 14.47
CA GLN A 39 17.48 3.83 13.76
C GLN A 39 17.29 4.07 12.27
N ILE A 40 16.20 3.58 11.70
CA ILE A 40 15.88 3.64 10.28
C ILE A 40 14.44 4.12 10.09
N PRO A 41 14.15 4.93 9.05
CA PRO A 41 12.77 5.25 8.74
C PRO A 41 12.05 4.02 8.16
N LEU A 42 11.02 3.52 8.84
CA LEU A 42 10.02 2.71 8.18
C LEU A 42 9.19 3.61 7.27
N VAL A 43 9.12 3.28 5.98
CA VAL A 43 8.35 4.04 4.98
C VAL A 43 7.24 3.15 4.47
N ASP A 44 6.01 3.53 4.78
CA ASP A 44 4.81 2.87 4.29
C ASP A 44 4.37 3.47 2.95
N GLY A 45 4.14 2.60 1.96
CA GLY A 45 3.84 2.97 0.57
C GLY A 45 2.45 3.51 0.34
N HIS A 46 1.48 3.26 1.25
CA HIS A 46 0.09 3.64 1.00
C HIS A 46 -0.75 3.71 2.27
N ASN A 47 -1.48 4.82 2.44
CA ASN A 47 -2.40 5.02 3.57
C ASN A 47 -3.50 6.01 3.21
N ASP A 48 -4.76 5.62 3.41
CA ASP A 48 -5.95 6.37 3.01
C ASP A 48 -6.59 7.20 4.12
N LEU A 49 -5.85 7.50 5.20
CA LEU A 49 -6.34 8.41 6.25
C LEU A 49 -7.00 9.69 5.67
N PRO A 50 -6.43 10.35 4.62
CA PRO A 50 -7.07 11.54 4.08
C PRO A 50 -8.46 11.28 3.51
N TRP A 51 -8.68 10.11 2.89
CA TRP A 51 -10.00 9.74 2.39
C TRP A 51 -10.96 9.34 3.51
N ALA A 52 -10.50 8.56 4.50
CA ALA A 52 -11.30 8.20 5.68
C ALA A 52 -11.79 9.43 6.44
N LEU A 53 -10.96 10.46 6.59
CA LEU A 53 -11.35 11.75 7.18
C LEU A 53 -12.42 12.45 6.33
N ARG A 54 -12.32 12.43 5.02
CA ARG A 54 -13.31 13.00 4.11
C ARG A 54 -14.66 12.28 4.21
N GLU A 55 -14.68 10.95 4.18
CA GLU A 55 -15.90 10.14 4.32
C GLU A 55 -16.59 10.33 5.67
N ALA A 56 -15.83 10.51 6.73
CA ALA A 56 -16.35 10.81 8.06
C ALA A 56 -16.89 12.25 8.20
N GLY A 57 -16.82 13.08 7.14
CA GLY A 57 -17.22 14.49 7.19
C GLY A 57 -16.19 15.40 7.89
N CYS A 58 -14.97 14.89 8.13
CA CYS A 58 -13.90 15.60 8.83
C CYS A 58 -12.85 16.21 7.87
N ALA A 59 -13.19 16.42 6.59
CA ALA A 59 -12.29 17.03 5.60
C ALA A 59 -11.82 18.45 5.98
N GLY A 60 -12.55 19.14 6.85
CA GLY A 60 -12.11 20.40 7.47
C GLY A 60 -11.03 20.24 8.52
N LEU A 61 -10.81 19.03 9.03
CA LEU A 61 -10.03 18.68 10.23
C LEU A 61 -10.61 19.26 11.53
N ASP A 62 -11.80 19.86 11.44
CA ASP A 62 -12.51 20.39 12.61
C ASP A 62 -13.19 19.24 13.35
N GLY A 63 -13.01 19.19 14.67
CA GLY A 63 -13.63 18.18 15.53
C GLY A 63 -12.95 16.79 15.53
N THR A 64 -11.82 16.60 14.81
CA THR A 64 -11.00 15.40 14.87
C THR A 64 -9.56 15.78 15.23
N ASP A 65 -9.10 15.35 16.39
CA ASP A 65 -7.72 15.55 16.84
C ASP A 65 -6.91 14.27 16.63
N LEU A 66 -6.04 14.27 15.61
CA LEU A 66 -5.17 13.15 15.31
C LEU A 66 -4.05 12.94 16.34
N SER A 67 -3.84 13.87 17.28
CA SER A 67 -2.90 13.69 18.40
C SER A 67 -3.45 12.75 19.49
N GLU A 68 -4.73 12.40 19.41
CA GLU A 68 -5.42 11.45 20.28
C GLU A 68 -5.89 10.22 19.47
N PRO A 69 -6.18 9.07 20.13
CA PRO A 69 -6.71 7.91 19.44
C PRO A 69 -8.04 8.18 18.73
N VAL A 70 -8.11 7.99 17.42
CA VAL A 70 -9.31 8.19 16.61
C VAL A 70 -10.01 6.87 16.36
N GLY A 71 -11.22 6.70 16.89
CA GLY A 71 -11.92 5.40 16.92
C GLY A 71 -12.45 4.89 15.59
N PHE A 72 -12.53 5.73 14.53
CA PHE A 72 -13.03 5.34 13.21
C PHE A 72 -11.92 5.18 12.15
N THR A 73 -10.65 5.46 12.52
CA THR A 73 -9.49 5.29 11.64
C THR A 73 -8.58 4.17 12.13
N GLN A 74 -7.72 3.66 11.26
CA GLN A 74 -6.63 2.74 11.58
C GLN A 74 -5.31 3.49 11.79
N THR A 75 -5.32 4.80 11.55
CA THR A 75 -4.15 5.68 11.63
C THR A 75 -4.46 6.93 12.46
N ASP A 76 -3.56 7.25 13.38
CA ASP A 76 -3.43 8.52 14.11
C ASP A 76 -1.97 8.70 14.54
N LEU A 77 -1.62 9.85 15.09
CA LEU A 77 -0.24 10.17 15.45
C LEU A 77 0.31 9.26 16.57
N PRO A 78 -0.44 8.92 17.64
CA PRO A 78 0.01 7.94 18.63
C PRO A 78 0.30 6.56 18.04
N ARG A 79 -0.57 6.05 17.15
CA ARG A 79 -0.37 4.73 16.52
C ARG A 79 0.77 4.74 15.49
N LEU A 80 0.97 5.82 14.72
CA LEU A 80 2.15 5.98 13.87
C LEU A 80 3.44 5.93 14.68
N ALA A 81 3.50 6.63 15.82
CA ALA A 81 4.65 6.60 16.71
C ALA A 81 4.87 5.20 17.31
N ALA A 82 3.81 4.51 17.76
CA ALA A 82 3.89 3.15 18.30
C ALA A 82 4.35 2.13 17.23
N GLY A 83 3.97 2.35 15.96
CA GLY A 83 4.40 1.57 14.80
C GLY A 83 5.83 1.84 14.34
N GLY A 84 6.46 2.92 14.83
CA GLY A 84 7.79 3.34 14.40
C GLY A 84 7.82 3.84 12.95
N VAL A 85 6.69 4.38 12.46
CA VAL A 85 6.57 4.91 11.09
C VAL A 85 7.40 6.19 10.99
N GLY A 86 8.41 6.17 10.13
CA GLY A 86 9.30 7.31 9.87
C GLY A 86 8.98 8.07 8.58
N GLY A 87 8.24 7.43 7.67
CA GLY A 87 7.75 8.02 6.43
C GLY A 87 6.43 7.40 6.01
N GLN A 88 5.51 8.21 5.50
CA GLN A 88 4.19 7.76 5.06
C GLN A 88 3.84 8.39 3.73
N PHE A 89 3.49 7.55 2.75
CA PHE A 89 2.79 8.01 1.56
C PHE A 89 1.30 8.12 1.88
N TRP A 90 0.80 9.35 1.95
CA TRP A 90 -0.62 9.66 2.07
C TRP A 90 -1.27 9.58 0.69
N SER A 91 -2.27 8.72 0.56
CA SER A 91 -3.06 8.63 -0.66
C SER A 91 -3.91 9.88 -0.84
N VAL A 92 -3.77 10.56 -1.98
CA VAL A 92 -4.71 11.58 -2.42
C VAL A 92 -5.72 10.93 -3.37
N TYR A 93 -6.34 9.87 -2.86
CA TYR A 93 -7.35 9.07 -3.52
C TYR A 93 -8.58 9.88 -3.89
N VAL A 94 -9.18 9.51 -5.02
CA VAL A 94 -10.52 9.91 -5.41
C VAL A 94 -11.24 8.75 -6.10
N PRO A 95 -12.58 8.59 -5.95
CA PRO A 95 -13.31 7.48 -6.54
C PRO A 95 -13.13 7.42 -8.07
N SER A 96 -12.91 6.21 -8.59
CA SER A 96 -12.77 5.98 -10.05
C SER A 96 -14.05 6.26 -10.85
N SER A 97 -15.18 6.46 -10.18
CA SER A 97 -16.42 6.96 -10.79
C SER A 97 -16.38 8.44 -11.17
N LEU A 98 -15.43 9.20 -10.60
CA LEU A 98 -15.18 10.58 -11.02
C LEU A 98 -14.33 10.58 -12.30
N ALA A 99 -14.68 11.50 -13.22
CA ALA A 99 -13.96 11.64 -14.48
C ALA A 99 -13.69 13.11 -14.81
N GLY A 100 -12.68 13.35 -15.66
CA GLY A 100 -12.36 14.69 -16.17
C GLY A 100 -12.12 15.71 -15.07
N GLU A 101 -12.77 16.87 -15.19
CA GLU A 101 -12.58 18.00 -14.27
C GLU A 101 -12.95 17.68 -12.82
N ALA A 102 -13.96 16.85 -12.59
CA ALA A 102 -14.38 16.47 -11.24
C ALA A 102 -13.30 15.65 -10.51
N ALA A 103 -12.66 14.71 -11.20
CA ALA A 103 -11.55 13.94 -10.63
C ALA A 103 -10.36 14.86 -10.30
N VAL A 104 -9.99 15.76 -11.20
CA VAL A 104 -8.90 16.72 -10.98
C VAL A 104 -9.18 17.63 -9.80
N ALA A 105 -10.38 18.23 -9.73
CA ALA A 105 -10.76 19.14 -8.66
C ALA A 105 -10.73 18.42 -7.29
N THR A 106 -11.30 17.22 -7.19
CA THR A 106 -11.32 16.45 -5.96
C THR A 106 -9.91 16.01 -5.54
N THR A 107 -9.02 15.65 -6.48
CA THR A 107 -7.62 15.36 -6.19
C THR A 107 -6.89 16.57 -5.59
N LEU A 108 -7.13 17.77 -6.11
CA LEU A 108 -6.57 19.01 -5.55
C LEU A 108 -7.08 19.28 -4.12
N GLU A 109 -8.36 19.01 -3.84
CA GLU A 109 -8.92 19.10 -2.49
C GLU A 109 -8.27 18.10 -1.53
N GLN A 110 -7.99 16.86 -1.98
CA GLN A 110 -7.27 15.87 -1.17
C GLN A 110 -5.83 16.30 -0.90
N ILE A 111 -5.13 16.84 -1.87
CA ILE A 111 -3.78 17.42 -1.68
C ILE A 111 -3.83 18.55 -0.65
N ASP A 112 -4.82 19.43 -0.71
CA ASP A 112 -4.99 20.50 0.27
C ASP A 112 -5.26 19.95 1.67
N LEU A 113 -6.13 18.94 1.79
CA LEU A 113 -6.41 18.27 3.07
C LEU A 113 -5.13 17.72 3.68
N VAL A 114 -4.34 16.95 2.96
CA VAL A 114 -3.06 16.40 3.46
C VAL A 114 -2.11 17.52 3.88
N ARG A 115 -1.99 18.58 3.07
CA ARG A 115 -1.11 19.72 3.40
C ARG A 115 -1.59 20.51 4.62
N ARG A 116 -2.91 20.61 4.84
CA ARG A 116 -3.47 21.20 6.07
C ARG A 116 -3.21 20.30 7.27
N MET A 117 -3.38 18.99 7.16
CA MET A 117 -3.05 18.01 8.19
C MET A 117 -1.59 18.15 8.63
N ILE A 118 -0.64 18.18 7.70
CA ILE A 118 0.78 18.35 7.99
C ILE A 118 1.05 19.68 8.71
N ARG A 119 0.41 20.76 8.30
CA ARG A 119 0.57 22.08 8.95
C ARG A 119 -0.06 22.15 10.34
N LEU A 120 -1.10 21.36 10.61
CA LEU A 120 -1.77 21.31 11.89
C LEU A 120 -0.92 20.60 12.97
N TYR A 121 -0.10 19.62 12.56
CA TYR A 121 0.73 18.82 13.46
C TYR A 121 2.25 18.96 13.15
N PRO A 122 2.82 20.18 13.18
CA PRO A 122 4.20 20.44 12.75
C PRO A 122 5.26 19.81 13.66
N GLY A 123 4.86 19.39 14.87
CA GLY A 123 5.72 18.66 15.80
C GLY A 123 5.84 17.17 15.49
N GLN A 124 4.93 16.60 14.70
CA GLN A 124 4.86 15.18 14.39
C GLN A 124 4.99 14.88 12.88
N LEU A 125 4.55 15.79 12.02
CA LEU A 125 4.53 15.63 10.56
C LEU A 125 5.36 16.70 9.87
N GLU A 126 6.02 16.35 8.78
CA GLU A 126 6.67 17.30 7.87
C GLU A 126 6.57 16.82 6.42
N LEU A 127 6.24 17.71 5.49
CA LEU A 127 6.22 17.40 4.06
C LEU A 127 7.63 17.01 3.58
N ALA A 128 7.74 15.86 2.92
CA ALA A 128 8.95 15.37 2.27
C ALA A 128 8.72 15.30 0.75
N LEU A 129 9.69 15.76 -0.03
CA LEU A 129 9.65 15.78 -1.48
C LEU A 129 10.73 14.93 -2.12
N THR A 130 11.73 14.52 -1.35
CA THR A 130 12.87 13.72 -1.78
C THR A 130 13.19 12.63 -0.78
N ALA A 131 13.95 11.61 -1.19
CA ALA A 131 14.45 10.59 -0.29
C ALA A 131 15.31 11.16 0.84
N ASP A 132 16.07 12.22 0.56
CA ASP A 132 16.90 12.88 1.56
C ASP A 132 16.07 13.71 2.56
N ASP A 133 14.92 14.26 2.12
CA ASP A 133 13.94 14.85 3.03
C ASP A 133 13.41 13.82 4.02
N VAL A 134 13.08 12.60 3.55
CA VAL A 134 12.58 11.53 4.43
C VAL A 134 13.62 11.24 5.52
N GLN A 135 14.89 11.09 5.16
CA GLN A 135 15.94 10.84 6.14
C GLN A 135 16.15 12.01 7.10
N ARG A 136 16.15 13.23 6.59
CA ARG A 136 16.29 14.45 7.40
C ARG A 136 15.13 14.57 8.40
N VAL A 137 13.88 14.39 7.94
CA VAL A 137 12.69 14.50 8.80
C VAL A 137 12.71 13.44 9.88
N PHE A 138 13.02 12.18 9.52
CA PHE A 138 13.16 11.09 10.48
C PHE A 138 14.15 11.40 11.61
N THR A 139 15.30 12.01 11.31
CA THR A 139 16.28 12.37 12.35
C THR A 139 15.77 13.41 13.33
N THR A 140 14.69 14.10 13.03
CA THR A 140 14.03 15.06 13.94
C THR A 140 12.91 14.43 14.77
N GLY A 141 12.67 13.11 14.64
CA GLY A 141 11.61 12.38 15.33
C GLY A 141 10.20 12.62 14.77
N ARG A 142 10.09 13.13 13.53
CA ARG A 142 8.82 13.37 12.85
C ARG A 142 8.60 12.34 11.72
N VAL A 143 7.36 12.17 11.31
CA VAL A 143 6.98 11.36 10.15
C VAL A 143 7.11 12.19 8.89
N ALA A 144 7.96 11.74 7.97
CA ALA A 144 8.09 12.32 6.65
C ALA A 144 6.83 12.02 5.83
N SER A 145 6.08 13.06 5.50
CA SER A 145 4.80 12.97 4.81
C SER A 145 5.00 13.16 3.32
N LEU A 146 4.75 12.10 2.55
CA LEU A 146 4.80 12.09 1.08
C LEU A 146 3.36 12.00 0.54
N LEU A 147 3.13 12.40 -0.70
CA LEU A 147 1.83 12.30 -1.33
C LEU A 147 1.89 11.35 -2.53
N GLY A 148 0.90 10.45 -2.60
CA GLY A 148 0.69 9.57 -3.73
C GLY A 148 -0.69 9.77 -4.34
N ALA A 149 -0.78 10.01 -5.65
CA ALA A 149 -2.06 10.08 -6.33
C ALA A 149 -2.49 8.67 -6.77
N GLU A 150 -3.69 8.27 -6.38
CA GLU A 150 -4.19 6.93 -6.66
C GLU A 150 -5.22 6.95 -7.78
N GLY A 151 -4.75 6.54 -8.94
CA GLY A 151 -5.55 6.42 -10.16
C GLY A 151 -5.29 7.51 -11.19
N GLY A 152 -4.98 7.09 -12.41
CA GLY A 152 -4.67 7.96 -13.54
C GLY A 152 -5.80 8.89 -14.00
N HIS A 153 -7.04 8.63 -13.54
CA HIS A 153 -8.17 9.55 -13.75
C HIS A 153 -7.94 10.92 -13.08
N SER A 154 -7.11 10.97 -12.01
CA SER A 154 -6.70 12.19 -11.31
C SER A 154 -6.03 13.24 -12.21
N ILE A 155 -5.44 12.81 -13.34
CA ILE A 155 -4.82 13.76 -14.28
C ILE A 155 -5.75 14.22 -15.41
N GLY A 156 -6.99 13.69 -15.52
CA GLY A 156 -7.94 14.04 -16.58
C GLY A 156 -7.33 13.92 -17.98
N SER A 157 -6.48 12.92 -18.23
CA SER A 157 -5.71 12.72 -19.47
C SER A 157 -4.89 13.97 -19.91
N SER A 158 -4.38 14.74 -18.93
CA SER A 158 -3.65 15.99 -19.17
C SER A 158 -2.21 15.95 -18.65
N MET A 159 -1.23 16.09 -19.54
CA MET A 159 0.19 16.25 -19.17
C MET A 159 0.43 17.52 -18.33
N GLY A 160 -0.38 18.55 -18.51
CA GLY A 160 -0.33 19.78 -17.72
C GLY A 160 -0.74 19.54 -16.27
N VAL A 161 -1.83 18.80 -16.06
CA VAL A 161 -2.30 18.42 -14.73
C VAL A 161 -1.29 17.50 -14.04
N LEU A 162 -0.74 16.50 -14.74
CA LEU A 162 0.33 15.62 -14.20
C LEU A 162 1.49 16.45 -13.63
N ARG A 163 1.99 17.44 -14.38
CA ARG A 163 3.05 18.34 -13.91
C ARG A 163 2.63 19.19 -12.72
N ALA A 164 1.39 19.68 -12.72
CA ALA A 164 0.85 20.46 -11.60
C ALA A 164 0.77 19.62 -10.32
N LEU A 165 0.31 18.37 -10.39
CA LEU A 165 0.28 17.47 -9.25
C LEU A 165 1.70 17.25 -8.67
N TYR A 166 2.69 17.02 -9.54
CA TYR A 166 4.09 16.90 -9.10
C TYR A 166 4.59 18.18 -8.41
N ALA A 167 4.31 19.34 -8.98
CA ALA A 167 4.67 20.64 -8.39
C ALA A 167 3.99 20.87 -7.03
N LEU A 168 2.78 20.32 -6.83
CA LEU A 168 2.06 20.35 -5.56
C LEU A 168 2.56 19.33 -4.53
N GLY A 169 3.51 18.47 -4.89
CA GLY A 169 4.17 17.54 -3.96
C GLY A 169 3.82 16.07 -4.14
N VAL A 170 3.03 15.69 -5.13
CA VAL A 170 2.76 14.27 -5.45
C VAL A 170 4.04 13.61 -5.95
N ARG A 171 4.38 12.44 -5.42
CA ARG A 171 5.62 11.73 -5.73
C ARG A 171 5.43 10.37 -6.39
N TYR A 172 4.22 9.81 -6.37
CA TYR A 172 3.83 8.75 -7.28
C TYR A 172 2.43 8.99 -7.87
N LEU A 173 2.17 8.36 -9.00
CA LEU A 173 0.84 8.22 -9.59
C LEU A 173 0.59 6.76 -9.90
N THR A 174 -0.44 6.18 -9.29
CA THR A 174 -0.97 4.86 -9.67
C THR A 174 -1.70 5.00 -11.00
N LEU A 175 -1.30 4.21 -12.02
CA LEU A 175 -1.76 4.47 -13.39
C LEU A 175 -3.26 4.21 -13.61
N THR A 176 -3.88 3.34 -12.80
CA THR A 176 -5.33 3.13 -12.72
C THR A 176 -5.76 2.97 -11.26
N HIS A 177 -7.05 3.04 -10.96
CA HIS A 177 -7.64 2.46 -9.77
C HIS A 177 -8.47 1.24 -10.16
N ASN A 178 -9.67 1.04 -9.62
CA ASN A 178 -10.52 -0.13 -9.89
C ASN A 178 -11.16 -0.13 -11.29
N ALA A 179 -11.21 1.01 -11.96
CA ALA A 179 -11.67 1.13 -13.35
C ALA A 179 -10.52 1.49 -14.28
N ASN A 180 -10.66 1.12 -15.55
CA ASN A 180 -9.75 1.56 -16.61
C ASN A 180 -9.75 3.09 -16.72
N VAL A 181 -8.62 3.63 -17.14
CA VAL A 181 -8.58 4.99 -17.70
C VAL A 181 -8.47 4.88 -19.22
N PRO A 182 -8.74 5.94 -20.00
CA PRO A 182 -8.68 5.86 -21.46
C PRO A 182 -7.36 5.31 -22.02
N TRP A 183 -6.27 5.41 -21.27
CA TRP A 183 -4.92 5.10 -21.73
C TRP A 183 -4.23 3.94 -20.97
N ALA A 184 -4.92 3.28 -20.00
CA ALA A 184 -4.36 2.14 -19.26
C ALA A 184 -5.48 1.23 -18.71
N ASP A 185 -5.24 -0.08 -18.70
CA ASP A 185 -6.15 -1.06 -18.15
C ASP A 185 -5.90 -1.34 -16.68
N SER A 186 -6.98 -1.38 -15.90
CA SER A 186 -7.04 -1.80 -14.50
C SER A 186 -7.02 -3.34 -14.38
N ALA A 187 -6.58 -3.83 -13.22
CA ALA A 187 -6.63 -5.26 -12.88
C ALA A 187 -8.06 -5.78 -12.61
N THR A 188 -9.01 -4.89 -12.31
CA THR A 188 -10.37 -5.21 -11.85
C THR A 188 -11.47 -4.75 -12.81
N ASP A 189 -11.10 -4.30 -14.00
CA ASP A 189 -12.04 -3.92 -15.07
C ASP A 189 -11.79 -4.74 -16.33
N GLU A 190 -12.76 -4.75 -17.25
CA GLU A 190 -12.64 -5.44 -18.54
C GLU A 190 -11.57 -4.75 -19.41
N PRO A 191 -10.60 -5.48 -19.97
CA PRO A 191 -9.55 -4.88 -20.77
C PRO A 191 -10.08 -4.09 -21.97
N ARG A 192 -9.55 -2.88 -22.19
CA ARG A 192 -9.90 -2.02 -23.33
C ARG A 192 -8.69 -1.59 -24.16
N ALA A 193 -7.62 -1.15 -23.49
CA ALA A 193 -6.38 -0.70 -24.12
C ALA A 193 -5.44 -1.86 -24.46
N GLY A 194 -5.63 -3.02 -23.85
CA GLY A 194 -4.70 -4.15 -23.94
C GLY A 194 -3.39 -3.94 -23.19
N GLY A 195 -3.37 -3.01 -22.26
CA GLY A 195 -2.23 -2.55 -21.49
C GLY A 195 -2.15 -1.02 -21.46
N LEU A 196 -1.04 -0.44 -21.92
CA LEU A 196 -0.87 0.99 -22.15
C LEU A 196 -1.13 1.35 -23.61
N THR A 197 -1.89 2.43 -23.84
CA THR A 197 -1.91 3.09 -25.14
C THR A 197 -0.63 3.89 -25.39
N GLU A 198 -0.48 4.51 -26.57
CA GLU A 198 0.66 5.41 -26.84
C GLU A 198 0.66 6.65 -25.95
N PHE A 199 -0.52 7.20 -25.61
CA PHE A 199 -0.63 8.26 -24.61
C PHE A 199 -0.22 7.76 -23.22
N GLY A 200 -0.64 6.56 -22.80
CA GLY A 200 -0.23 5.97 -21.56
C GLY A 200 1.29 5.80 -21.44
N ARG A 201 1.95 5.37 -22.52
CA ARG A 201 3.42 5.31 -22.61
C ARG A 201 4.06 6.70 -22.47
N ALA A 202 3.45 7.73 -23.08
CA ALA A 202 3.91 9.12 -22.94
C ALA A 202 3.72 9.64 -21.51
N VAL A 203 2.63 9.27 -20.82
CA VAL A 203 2.41 9.60 -19.39
C VAL A 203 3.54 9.02 -18.53
N VAL A 204 3.86 7.73 -18.68
CA VAL A 204 4.95 7.09 -17.93
C VAL A 204 6.29 7.80 -18.16
N ARG A 205 6.63 8.10 -19.41
CA ARG A 205 7.87 8.83 -19.74
C ARG A 205 7.92 10.24 -19.13
N GLU A 206 6.79 10.94 -19.11
CA GLU A 206 6.73 12.29 -18.50
C GLU A 206 6.83 12.21 -16.97
N MET A 207 6.19 11.20 -16.32
CA MET A 207 6.37 10.94 -14.89
C MET A 207 7.85 10.77 -14.54
N GLN A 208 8.56 9.94 -15.29
CA GLN A 208 9.97 9.67 -15.04
C GLN A 208 10.88 10.88 -15.34
N ARG A 209 10.53 11.68 -16.36
CA ARG A 209 11.20 12.96 -16.61
C ARG A 209 11.05 13.94 -15.44
N LEU A 210 9.92 13.88 -14.72
CA LEU A 210 9.66 14.71 -13.52
C LEU A 210 10.35 14.17 -12.27
N GLY A 211 10.62 12.86 -12.20
CA GLY A 211 10.99 12.16 -10.97
C GLY A 211 9.80 11.68 -10.16
N MET A 212 8.62 11.58 -10.79
CA MET A 212 7.44 10.96 -10.23
C MET A 212 7.50 9.46 -10.46
N LEU A 213 7.32 8.67 -9.40
CA LEU A 213 7.32 7.21 -9.48
C LEU A 213 6.07 6.71 -10.21
N ALA A 214 6.26 5.83 -11.20
CA ALA A 214 5.15 5.10 -11.81
C ALA A 214 4.75 3.96 -10.86
N ASP A 215 3.54 4.04 -10.33
CA ASP A 215 2.99 3.03 -9.43
C ASP A 215 2.10 2.07 -10.21
N LEU A 216 2.42 0.79 -10.08
CA LEU A 216 1.78 -0.33 -10.78
C LEU A 216 0.78 -1.11 -9.92
N SER A 217 0.47 -0.64 -8.71
CA SER A 217 -0.68 -1.15 -7.97
C SER A 217 -1.94 -0.89 -8.78
N HIS A 218 -2.96 -1.72 -8.66
CA HIS A 218 -4.23 -1.66 -9.38
C HIS A 218 -4.21 -1.97 -10.89
N VAL A 219 -3.08 -1.90 -11.57
CA VAL A 219 -3.06 -2.05 -13.03
C VAL A 219 -3.11 -3.50 -13.49
N SER A 220 -3.63 -3.74 -14.69
CA SER A 220 -3.65 -5.08 -15.29
C SER A 220 -2.25 -5.64 -15.52
N PRO A 221 -2.09 -6.98 -15.59
CA PRO A 221 -0.79 -7.58 -15.93
C PRO A 221 -0.23 -7.12 -17.30
N ALA A 222 -1.09 -6.72 -18.23
CA ALA A 222 -0.67 -6.15 -19.51
C ALA A 222 -0.07 -4.75 -19.29
N THR A 223 -0.75 -3.90 -18.52
CA THR A 223 -0.24 -2.57 -18.15
C THR A 223 1.08 -2.67 -17.37
N MET A 224 1.22 -3.66 -16.45
CA MET A 224 2.49 -3.90 -15.73
C MET A 224 3.63 -4.18 -16.72
N ARG A 225 3.41 -5.08 -17.70
CA ARG A 225 4.42 -5.41 -18.72
C ARG A 225 4.80 -4.21 -19.56
N ASP A 226 3.81 -3.52 -20.10
CA ASP A 226 4.01 -2.36 -20.98
C ASP A 226 4.75 -1.22 -20.25
N THR A 227 4.41 -0.99 -18.97
CA THR A 227 5.11 0.01 -18.17
C THR A 227 6.57 -0.37 -17.96
N LEU A 228 6.86 -1.63 -17.60
CA LEU A 228 8.22 -2.12 -17.44
C LEU A 228 9.03 -2.12 -18.76
N ASP A 229 8.35 -2.21 -19.91
CA ASP A 229 9.00 -2.16 -21.23
C ASP A 229 9.40 -0.73 -21.62
N VAL A 230 8.68 0.29 -21.14
CA VAL A 230 8.96 1.70 -21.47
C VAL A 230 9.68 2.47 -20.37
N ALA A 231 9.79 1.86 -19.17
CA ALA A 231 10.36 2.51 -18.01
C ALA A 231 11.87 2.74 -18.14
N GLU A 232 12.28 3.99 -17.96
CA GLU A 232 13.68 4.46 -17.94
C GLU A 232 14.17 4.73 -16.50
N ALA A 233 13.26 4.60 -15.51
CA ALA A 233 13.52 4.72 -14.08
C ALA A 233 12.81 3.61 -13.32
N PRO A 234 13.20 3.32 -12.06
CA PRO A 234 12.53 2.33 -11.26
C PRO A 234 11.04 2.61 -11.09
N VAL A 235 10.22 1.53 -11.12
CA VAL A 235 8.79 1.56 -10.82
C VAL A 235 8.52 1.09 -9.39
N ILE A 236 7.31 1.34 -8.89
CA ILE A 236 6.85 0.79 -7.61
C ILE A 236 5.54 0.03 -7.79
N PHE A 237 5.26 -0.84 -6.85
CA PHE A 237 3.93 -1.27 -6.46
C PHE A 237 3.73 -0.74 -5.05
N SER A 238 2.96 0.32 -4.89
CA SER A 238 2.82 1.01 -3.59
C SER A 238 2.12 0.15 -2.54
N HIS A 239 1.21 -0.76 -2.97
CA HIS A 239 0.43 -1.67 -2.12
C HIS A 239 -0.10 -2.86 -2.94
N SER A 240 0.70 -3.90 -3.11
CA SER A 240 0.32 -5.14 -3.81
C SER A 240 1.03 -6.35 -3.22
N SER A 241 0.39 -7.53 -3.28
CA SER A 241 0.95 -8.78 -2.76
C SER A 241 1.31 -9.76 -3.90
N ALA A 242 1.70 -10.99 -3.58
CA ALA A 242 2.12 -11.99 -4.56
C ALA A 242 0.93 -12.83 -5.04
N ARG A 243 0.71 -12.89 -6.37
CA ARG A 243 -0.40 -13.65 -6.96
C ARG A 243 -0.24 -15.15 -6.78
N ALA A 244 0.98 -15.66 -6.71
CA ALA A 244 1.24 -17.08 -6.50
C ALA A 244 0.71 -17.62 -5.17
N LEU A 245 0.60 -16.78 -4.13
CA LEU A 245 0.07 -17.17 -2.82
C LEU A 245 -1.44 -16.93 -2.68
N CYS A 246 -1.95 -15.89 -3.35
CA CYS A 246 -3.38 -15.59 -3.40
C CYS A 246 -3.73 -15.08 -4.80
N ASP A 247 -4.47 -15.90 -5.57
CA ASP A 247 -4.87 -15.55 -6.94
C ASP A 247 -5.97 -14.48 -6.93
N HIS A 248 -5.55 -13.27 -6.61
CA HIS A 248 -6.37 -12.06 -6.66
C HIS A 248 -5.86 -11.14 -7.76
N PRO A 249 -6.72 -10.47 -8.56
CA PRO A 249 -6.28 -9.63 -9.68
C PRO A 249 -5.38 -8.46 -9.25
N ARG A 250 -5.51 -7.97 -8.01
CA ARG A 250 -4.67 -6.92 -7.43
C ARG A 250 -3.24 -7.34 -7.13
N ASN A 251 -2.97 -8.66 -7.09
CA ASN A 251 -1.66 -9.23 -6.77
C ASN A 251 -0.76 -9.34 -7.99
N VAL A 252 0.54 -9.22 -7.76
CA VAL A 252 1.58 -9.18 -8.79
C VAL A 252 1.95 -10.61 -9.21
N PRO A 253 1.89 -10.95 -10.52
CA PRO A 253 2.36 -12.24 -11.03
C PRO A 253 3.90 -12.38 -10.89
N ASP A 254 4.39 -13.61 -10.64
CA ASP A 254 5.82 -13.89 -10.48
C ASP A 254 6.64 -13.47 -11.70
N GLY A 255 6.10 -13.61 -12.92
CA GLY A 255 6.78 -13.14 -14.13
C GLY A 255 6.99 -11.62 -14.19
N ILE A 256 6.23 -10.85 -13.43
CA ILE A 256 6.41 -9.39 -13.24
C ILE A 256 7.39 -9.13 -12.10
N LEU A 257 7.22 -9.81 -10.94
CA LEU A 257 8.16 -9.71 -9.81
C LEU A 257 9.60 -10.00 -10.26
N ALA A 258 9.81 -11.02 -11.09
CA ALA A 258 11.12 -11.39 -11.64
C ALA A 258 11.75 -10.31 -12.54
N ARG A 259 10.99 -9.31 -12.99
CA ARG A 259 11.51 -8.16 -13.77
C ARG A 259 12.02 -7.02 -12.90
N LEU A 260 11.62 -6.97 -11.62
CA LEU A 260 12.01 -5.88 -10.72
C LEU A 260 13.52 -5.72 -10.55
N PRO A 261 14.34 -6.79 -10.44
CA PRO A 261 15.79 -6.63 -10.39
C PRO A 261 16.36 -5.87 -11.59
N GLY A 262 15.89 -6.16 -12.80
CA GLY A 262 16.32 -5.47 -14.03
C GLY A 262 15.86 -4.01 -14.10
N ASN A 263 14.66 -3.71 -13.61
CA ASN A 263 14.11 -2.35 -13.54
C ASN A 263 14.60 -1.60 -12.28
N ARG A 264 15.10 -2.29 -11.26
CA ARG A 264 15.48 -1.77 -9.94
C ARG A 264 14.30 -1.25 -9.10
N GLY A 265 13.06 -1.65 -9.45
CA GLY A 265 11.85 -1.28 -8.74
C GLY A 265 11.65 -1.96 -7.38
N VAL A 266 10.51 -1.73 -6.75
CA VAL A 266 10.13 -2.33 -5.47
C VAL A 266 8.65 -2.70 -5.46
N CYS A 267 8.32 -3.89 -4.90
CA CYS A 267 6.96 -4.30 -4.57
C CYS A 267 6.74 -4.12 -3.06
N MET A 268 5.87 -3.19 -2.69
CA MET A 268 5.50 -2.92 -1.30
C MET A 268 4.27 -3.75 -0.95
N VAL A 269 4.48 -4.74 -0.07
CA VAL A 269 3.45 -5.76 0.25
C VAL A 269 2.32 -5.13 1.05
N THR A 270 1.08 -5.36 0.58
CA THR A 270 -0.15 -4.86 1.22
C THR A 270 -0.68 -5.81 2.28
N PHE A 271 -1.51 -5.28 3.20
CA PHE A 271 -2.10 -6.03 4.32
C PHE A 271 -3.61 -6.30 4.14
N VAL A 272 -4.17 -5.99 2.98
CA VAL A 272 -5.58 -6.25 2.65
C VAL A 272 -5.86 -7.75 2.69
N SER A 273 -6.67 -8.22 3.66
CA SER A 273 -6.91 -9.65 3.88
C SER A 273 -7.34 -10.42 2.63
N PRO A 274 -8.23 -9.93 1.75
CA PRO A 274 -8.57 -10.59 0.47
C PRO A 274 -7.41 -10.75 -0.51
N PHE A 275 -6.33 -9.96 -0.38
CA PHE A 275 -5.14 -10.08 -1.24
C PHE A 275 -4.08 -10.99 -0.62
N VAL A 276 -4.22 -11.27 0.68
CA VAL A 276 -3.27 -12.09 1.47
C VAL A 276 -3.74 -13.52 1.61
N SER A 277 -5.05 -13.76 1.87
CA SER A 277 -5.60 -15.09 2.13
C SER A 277 -6.54 -15.53 1.01
N PRO A 278 -6.33 -16.73 0.44
CA PRO A 278 -7.27 -17.33 -0.54
C PRO A 278 -8.69 -17.48 0.00
N GLU A 279 -8.85 -17.76 1.30
CA GLU A 279 -10.15 -17.90 1.95
C GLU A 279 -10.86 -16.55 2.03
N CYS A 280 -10.13 -15.48 2.41
CA CYS A 280 -10.67 -14.12 2.42
C CYS A 280 -11.03 -13.66 1.00
N SER A 281 -10.20 -13.97 0.01
CA SER A 281 -10.46 -13.68 -1.40
C SER A 281 -11.71 -14.40 -1.92
N ALA A 282 -11.90 -15.67 -1.55
CA ALA A 282 -13.09 -16.43 -1.93
C ALA A 282 -14.37 -15.82 -1.32
N TRP A 283 -14.32 -15.49 -0.04
CA TRP A 283 -15.43 -14.87 0.67
C TRP A 283 -15.80 -13.50 0.08
N GLU A 284 -14.79 -12.71 -0.30
CA GLU A 284 -14.97 -11.41 -0.93
C GLU A 284 -15.63 -11.52 -2.32
N ARG A 285 -15.25 -12.53 -3.12
CA ARG A 285 -15.93 -12.82 -4.40
C ARG A 285 -17.39 -13.22 -4.19
N GLU A 286 -17.70 -14.00 -3.14
CA GLU A 286 -19.06 -14.36 -2.81
C GLU A 286 -19.90 -13.15 -2.39
N LEU A 287 -19.31 -12.24 -1.58
CA LEU A 287 -19.95 -10.97 -1.20
C LEU A 287 -20.27 -10.12 -2.44
N THR A 288 -19.32 -9.95 -3.32
CA THR A 288 -19.49 -9.20 -4.58
C THR A 288 -20.58 -9.83 -5.45
N ALA A 289 -20.59 -11.15 -5.62
CA ALA A 289 -21.61 -11.85 -6.37
C ALA A 289 -23.01 -11.72 -5.72
N GLU A 290 -23.09 -11.73 -4.40
CA GLU A 290 -24.36 -11.53 -3.68
C GLU A 290 -24.87 -10.10 -3.84
N MET A 291 -24.00 -9.09 -3.80
CA MET A 291 -24.39 -7.71 -4.06
C MET A 291 -24.97 -7.55 -5.47
N GLN A 292 -24.28 -8.10 -6.48
CA GLN A 292 -24.74 -8.08 -7.88
C GLN A 292 -26.10 -8.79 -8.04
N ARG A 293 -26.30 -9.95 -7.40
CA ARG A 293 -27.61 -10.65 -7.40
C ARG A 293 -28.75 -9.81 -6.82
N ARG A 294 -28.44 -8.92 -5.87
CA ARG A 294 -29.41 -7.99 -5.26
C ARG A 294 -29.54 -6.68 -6.05
N GLY A 295 -28.85 -6.53 -7.17
CA GLY A 295 -28.87 -5.32 -7.99
C GLY A 295 -28.14 -4.13 -7.35
N ALA A 296 -27.22 -4.40 -6.43
CA ALA A 296 -26.35 -3.39 -5.79
C ALA A 296 -24.94 -3.45 -6.40
N GLU A 297 -24.35 -2.30 -6.56
CA GLU A 297 -22.97 -2.20 -7.08
C GLU A 297 -21.96 -2.50 -5.96
N PRO A 298 -20.83 -3.18 -6.29
CA PRO A 298 -19.82 -3.57 -5.29
C PRO A 298 -19.24 -2.41 -4.49
N TRP A 299 -19.23 -1.20 -5.04
CA TRP A 299 -18.74 0.02 -4.39
C TRP A 299 -19.78 0.79 -3.56
N GLU A 300 -21.04 0.33 -3.50
CA GLU A 300 -22.07 0.93 -2.65
C GLU A 300 -21.83 0.52 -1.19
N LEU A 301 -21.06 1.31 -0.44
CA LEU A 301 -20.62 0.99 0.93
C LEU A 301 -21.76 0.62 1.88
N SER A 302 -22.88 1.33 1.82
CA SER A 302 -24.04 1.05 2.68
C SER A 302 -24.72 -0.29 2.36
N ALA A 303 -24.85 -0.62 1.08
CA ALA A 303 -25.37 -1.92 0.61
C ALA A 303 -24.37 -3.04 0.96
N ARG A 304 -23.09 -2.81 0.69
CA ARG A 304 -22.01 -3.74 1.01
C ARG A 304 -21.98 -4.07 2.50
N GLY A 305 -21.99 -3.06 3.38
CA GLY A 305 -21.99 -3.27 4.83
C GLY A 305 -23.20 -4.05 5.33
N ARG A 306 -24.39 -3.87 4.71
CA ARG A 306 -25.60 -4.64 5.04
C ARG A 306 -25.46 -6.10 4.59
N VAL A 307 -25.14 -6.34 3.32
CA VAL A 307 -24.98 -7.70 2.76
C VAL A 307 -23.88 -8.46 3.51
N ARG A 308 -22.78 -7.81 3.79
CA ARG A 308 -21.67 -8.40 4.58
C ARG A 308 -22.13 -8.87 5.96
N ARG A 309 -22.89 -8.04 6.70
CA ARG A 309 -23.40 -8.45 8.02
C ARG A 309 -24.37 -9.65 7.93
N GLU A 310 -25.21 -9.70 6.92
CA GLU A 310 -26.14 -10.81 6.70
C GLU A 310 -25.39 -12.10 6.35
N MET A 311 -24.39 -12.03 5.47
CA MET A 311 -23.54 -13.18 5.13
C MET A 311 -22.72 -13.66 6.34
N ALA A 312 -22.15 -12.72 7.10
CA ALA A 312 -21.38 -13.02 8.31
C ALA A 312 -22.20 -13.75 9.38
N ALA A 313 -23.52 -13.53 9.44
CA ALA A 313 -24.39 -14.25 10.35
C ALA A 313 -24.58 -15.72 9.94
N ALA A 314 -24.45 -16.05 8.65
CA ALA A 314 -24.57 -17.41 8.12
C ALA A 314 -23.21 -18.14 8.03
N SER A 315 -22.13 -17.41 7.74
CA SER A 315 -20.76 -17.92 7.64
C SER A 315 -19.78 -16.88 8.17
N PRO A 316 -18.96 -17.20 9.18
CA PRO A 316 -17.99 -16.26 9.73
C PRO A 316 -17.08 -15.69 8.64
N VAL A 317 -16.80 -14.38 8.71
CA VAL A 317 -15.84 -13.73 7.81
C VAL A 317 -14.44 -14.30 8.10
N PRO A 318 -13.78 -14.92 7.11
CA PRO A 318 -12.42 -15.41 7.31
C PRO A 318 -11.46 -14.23 7.54
N ARG A 319 -10.40 -14.47 8.28
CA ARG A 319 -9.38 -13.46 8.58
C ARG A 319 -8.01 -13.95 8.16
N ALA A 320 -7.30 -13.11 7.46
CA ALA A 320 -5.88 -13.34 7.22
C ALA A 320 -5.10 -13.18 8.54
N THR A 321 -3.85 -13.56 8.54
CA THR A 321 -2.95 -13.45 9.70
C THR A 321 -1.69 -12.68 9.34
N LEU A 322 -1.04 -12.09 10.35
CA LEU A 322 0.28 -11.48 10.23
C LEU A 322 1.30 -12.43 9.60
N ALA A 323 1.23 -13.73 9.95
CA ALA A 323 2.12 -14.74 9.37
C ALA A 323 1.92 -14.91 7.87
N GLN A 324 0.69 -14.85 7.35
CA GLN A 324 0.43 -14.89 5.91
C GLN A 324 0.95 -13.64 5.19
N VAL A 325 0.90 -12.45 5.81
CA VAL A 325 1.56 -11.25 5.27
C VAL A 325 3.07 -11.48 5.17
N ALA A 326 3.69 -12.04 6.21
CA ALA A 326 5.10 -12.39 6.18
C ALA A 326 5.42 -13.43 5.07
N ASP A 327 4.52 -14.38 4.78
CA ASP A 327 4.67 -15.32 3.66
C ASP A 327 4.73 -14.60 2.31
N HIS A 328 3.88 -13.58 2.10
CA HIS A 328 3.93 -12.75 0.88
C HIS A 328 5.23 -11.97 0.77
N ILE A 329 5.74 -11.40 1.87
CA ILE A 329 7.02 -10.70 1.92
C ILE A 329 8.16 -11.66 1.54
N GLU A 330 8.17 -12.87 2.09
CA GLU A 330 9.15 -13.90 1.76
C GLU A 330 9.07 -14.35 0.31
N HIS A 331 7.87 -14.51 -0.24
CA HIS A 331 7.70 -14.88 -1.65
C HIS A 331 8.25 -13.79 -2.59
N VAL A 332 7.91 -12.51 -2.36
CA VAL A 332 8.47 -11.41 -3.14
C VAL A 332 10.00 -11.37 -3.02
N ARG A 333 10.55 -11.55 -1.80
CA ARG A 333 11.99 -11.70 -1.59
C ARG A 333 12.60 -12.84 -2.39
N GLN A 334 11.93 -14.00 -2.43
CA GLN A 334 12.39 -15.17 -3.17
C GLN A 334 12.45 -14.93 -4.67
N VAL A 335 11.44 -14.28 -5.24
CA VAL A 335 11.30 -14.09 -6.68
C VAL A 335 12.10 -12.89 -7.18
N ALA A 336 12.01 -11.75 -6.48
CA ALA A 336 12.61 -10.49 -6.90
C ALA A 336 13.94 -10.16 -6.18
N GLY A 337 14.22 -10.79 -5.04
CA GLY A 337 15.35 -10.46 -4.19
C GLY A 337 15.00 -9.45 -3.09
N VAL A 338 15.80 -9.45 -2.03
CA VAL A 338 15.58 -8.63 -0.83
C VAL A 338 15.61 -7.12 -1.11
N ASP A 339 16.29 -6.68 -2.16
CA ASP A 339 16.39 -5.28 -2.55
C ASP A 339 15.14 -4.74 -3.25
N HIS A 340 14.13 -5.61 -3.51
CA HIS A 340 12.95 -5.30 -4.32
C HIS A 340 11.64 -5.53 -3.57
N VAL A 341 11.67 -5.64 -2.25
CA VAL A 341 10.49 -5.79 -1.38
C VAL A 341 10.40 -4.62 -0.41
N GLY A 342 9.16 -4.15 -0.14
CA GLY A 342 8.83 -3.07 0.78
C GLY A 342 7.50 -3.32 1.48
N LEU A 343 6.98 -2.32 2.19
CA LEU A 343 5.73 -2.36 2.94
C LEU A 343 4.78 -1.25 2.47
N GLY A 344 3.53 -1.60 2.20
CA GLY A 344 2.48 -0.67 1.81
C GLY A 344 1.13 -1.13 2.37
N GLY A 345 0.84 -0.74 3.63
CA GLY A 345 -0.16 -1.40 4.47
C GLY A 345 -1.59 -1.28 3.97
N ASP A 346 -1.92 -0.21 3.24
CA ASP A 346 -3.27 0.13 2.80
C ASP A 346 -4.23 0.38 3.99
N PHE A 347 -3.66 0.95 5.06
CA PHE A 347 -4.45 1.35 6.22
C PHE A 347 -5.42 2.47 5.85
N ASP A 348 -6.60 2.41 6.46
CA ASP A 348 -7.74 3.29 6.17
C ASP A 348 -8.35 3.14 4.75
N GLY A 349 -7.76 2.33 3.85
CA GLY A 349 -8.32 1.94 2.55
C GLY A 349 -9.10 0.62 2.58
N THR A 350 -8.99 -0.14 3.68
CA THR A 350 -9.68 -1.41 3.86
C THR A 350 -10.24 -1.56 5.27
N ASP A 351 -11.36 -2.29 5.40
CA ASP A 351 -11.93 -2.71 6.68
C ASP A 351 -11.56 -4.18 7.05
N GLN A 352 -10.73 -4.83 6.23
CA GLN A 352 -10.37 -6.24 6.35
C GLN A 352 -8.86 -6.41 6.53
N LEU A 353 -8.38 -6.09 7.73
CA LEU A 353 -6.98 -6.28 8.10
C LEU A 353 -6.73 -7.66 8.73
N PRO A 354 -5.50 -8.21 8.62
CA PRO A 354 -5.12 -9.47 9.23
C PRO A 354 -5.13 -9.42 10.76
N ASP A 355 -5.37 -10.58 11.39
CA ASP A 355 -5.22 -10.73 12.82
C ASP A 355 -3.79 -10.38 13.25
N GLY A 356 -3.67 -9.53 14.26
CA GLY A 356 -2.41 -8.97 14.74
C GLY A 356 -1.94 -7.70 14.01
N MET A 357 -2.73 -7.18 13.03
CA MET A 357 -2.38 -6.03 12.22
C MET A 357 -3.55 -5.02 12.11
N ALA A 358 -4.23 -4.75 13.23
CA ALA A 358 -5.46 -3.95 13.25
C ALA A 358 -5.28 -2.47 12.88
N ASP A 359 -4.08 -1.95 12.96
CA ASP A 359 -3.75 -0.54 12.69
C ASP A 359 -2.24 -0.35 12.44
N VAL A 360 -1.84 0.87 12.14
CA VAL A 360 -0.43 1.22 11.81
C VAL A 360 0.58 0.95 12.94
N SER A 361 0.15 0.60 14.15
CA SER A 361 1.07 0.23 15.23
C SER A 361 1.64 -1.19 15.10
N CYS A 362 1.20 -1.98 14.12
CA CYS A 362 1.55 -3.39 13.95
C CYS A 362 2.98 -3.65 13.43
N TYR A 363 3.67 -2.69 12.84
CA TYR A 363 4.95 -2.90 12.16
C TYR A 363 6.04 -3.55 13.02
N PRO A 364 6.21 -3.23 14.31
CA PRO A 364 7.17 -3.94 15.17
C PRO A 364 6.88 -5.45 15.29
N ALA A 365 5.59 -5.83 15.31
CA ALA A 365 5.20 -7.24 15.36
C ALA A 365 5.51 -7.97 14.05
N LEU A 366 5.27 -7.33 12.90
CA LEU A 366 5.60 -7.88 11.59
C LEU A 366 7.12 -8.08 11.43
N LEU A 367 7.93 -7.09 11.80
CA LEU A 367 9.39 -7.23 11.76
C LEU A 367 9.89 -8.28 12.75
N ALA A 368 9.26 -8.41 13.94
CA ALA A 368 9.59 -9.46 14.90
C ALA A 368 9.32 -10.85 14.33
N GLU A 369 8.22 -11.05 13.60
CA GLU A 369 7.92 -12.30 12.88
C GLU A 369 9.01 -12.62 11.86
N LEU A 370 9.41 -11.64 11.03
CA LEU A 370 10.46 -11.84 10.03
C LEU A 370 11.82 -12.14 10.66
N LEU A 371 12.19 -11.44 11.74
CA LEU A 371 13.39 -11.74 12.53
C LEU A 371 13.34 -13.16 13.12
N GLY A 372 12.15 -13.59 13.59
CA GLY A 372 11.90 -14.95 14.06
C GLY A 372 12.04 -16.01 12.96
N ARG A 373 11.77 -15.67 11.71
CA ARG A 373 11.97 -16.50 10.51
C ARG A 373 13.41 -16.49 10.01
N GLY A 374 14.32 -15.78 10.66
CA GLY A 374 15.74 -15.73 10.31
C GLY A 374 16.14 -14.59 9.36
N TRP A 375 15.30 -13.58 9.18
CA TRP A 375 15.71 -12.36 8.51
C TRP A 375 16.79 -11.65 9.32
N THR A 376 17.78 -11.11 8.63
CA THR A 376 18.82 -10.28 9.28
C THR A 376 18.26 -8.86 9.56
N GLU A 377 18.92 -8.11 10.46
CA GLU A 377 18.57 -6.70 10.66
C GLU A 377 18.80 -5.87 9.39
N GLU A 378 19.79 -6.25 8.58
CA GLU A 378 20.04 -5.62 7.28
C GLU A 378 18.87 -5.86 6.31
N ASP A 379 18.36 -7.11 6.22
CA ASP A 379 17.19 -7.42 5.40
C ASP A 379 15.96 -6.63 5.86
N CYS A 380 15.73 -6.56 7.18
CA CYS A 380 14.64 -5.78 7.75
C CYS A 380 14.81 -4.27 7.50
N THR A 381 16.04 -3.75 7.51
CA THR A 381 16.34 -2.35 7.15
C THR A 381 15.99 -2.05 5.70
N LYS A 382 16.35 -2.94 4.79
CA LYS A 382 15.99 -2.83 3.37
C LYS A 382 14.48 -2.82 3.16
N LEU A 383 13.78 -3.79 3.77
CA LEU A 383 12.33 -3.93 3.72
C LEU A 383 11.61 -2.69 4.28
N ALA A 384 12.02 -2.24 5.47
CA ALA A 384 11.33 -1.16 6.19
C ALA A 384 11.33 0.16 5.43
N GLY A 385 12.45 0.53 4.77
CA GLY A 385 12.52 1.80 4.05
C GLY A 385 13.70 1.93 3.11
N GLY A 386 14.77 1.12 3.32
CA GLY A 386 16.00 1.21 2.49
C GLY A 386 15.73 1.09 1.00
N ASN A 387 14.86 0.14 0.61
CA ASN A 387 14.54 -0.14 -0.79
C ASN A 387 13.74 0.99 -1.44
N ILE A 388 12.67 1.48 -0.81
CA ILE A 388 11.88 2.57 -1.40
C ILE A 388 12.68 3.87 -1.46
N LEU A 389 13.52 4.17 -0.45
CA LEU A 389 14.39 5.34 -0.48
C LEU A 389 15.45 5.23 -1.58
N ARG A 390 15.98 4.04 -1.86
CA ARG A 390 16.84 3.78 -3.02
C ARG A 390 16.10 4.08 -4.33
N VAL A 391 14.89 3.53 -4.50
CA VAL A 391 14.05 3.74 -5.68
C VAL A 391 13.78 5.23 -5.90
N MET A 392 13.43 5.99 -4.85
CA MET A 392 13.22 7.43 -4.93
C MET A 392 14.49 8.15 -5.42
N ARG A 393 15.66 7.87 -4.83
CA ARG A 393 16.94 8.50 -5.27
C ARG A 393 17.27 8.20 -6.70
N GLU A 394 17.04 6.98 -7.15
CA GLU A 394 17.27 6.57 -8.55
C GLU A 394 16.30 7.25 -9.50
N ALA A 395 15.03 7.40 -9.14
CA ALA A 395 14.05 8.15 -9.93
C ALA A 395 14.43 9.65 -10.00
N GLU A 396 14.88 10.24 -8.89
CA GLU A 396 15.38 11.62 -8.85
C GLU A 396 16.64 11.80 -9.72
N ALA A 397 17.53 10.81 -9.74
CA ALA A 397 18.73 10.83 -10.60
C ALA A 397 18.34 10.72 -12.08
N ALA A 398 17.50 9.75 -12.43
CA ALA A 398 16.98 9.59 -13.79
C ALA A 398 16.27 10.86 -14.29
N ALA A 399 15.47 11.51 -13.43
CA ALA A 399 14.79 12.75 -13.80
C ALA A 399 15.74 13.88 -14.17
N ARG A 400 16.86 14.02 -13.46
CA ARG A 400 17.90 15.02 -13.82
C ARG A 400 18.48 14.76 -15.21
N GLU A 401 18.74 13.52 -15.55
CA GLU A 401 19.24 13.11 -16.86
C GLU A 401 18.18 13.29 -17.96
N LEU A 402 16.97 12.78 -17.74
CA LEU A 402 15.88 12.81 -18.71
C LEU A 402 15.40 14.24 -18.99
N SER A 403 15.33 15.10 -17.97
CA SER A 403 14.94 16.49 -18.15
C SER A 403 15.97 17.34 -18.93
N ALA A 404 17.25 16.94 -18.89
CA ALA A 404 18.28 17.54 -19.72
C ALA A 404 18.24 17.06 -21.18
N GLN A 405 17.70 15.86 -21.43
CA GLN A 405 17.65 15.23 -22.76
C GLN A 405 16.40 15.60 -23.55
N ARG A 406 15.28 15.85 -22.89
CA ARG A 406 13.99 16.10 -23.53
C ARG A 406 13.14 17.17 -22.83
N PRO A 407 12.41 18.01 -23.58
CA PRO A 407 11.50 19.00 -23.02
C PRO A 407 10.27 18.31 -22.38
N PRO A 408 9.46 19.05 -21.59
CA PRO A 408 8.16 18.59 -21.11
C PRO A 408 7.27 18.12 -22.27
N SER A 409 6.59 16.97 -22.06
CA SER A 409 5.65 16.45 -23.07
C SER A 409 4.44 17.36 -23.22
N THR A 410 4.07 17.64 -24.47
CA THR A 410 2.84 18.33 -24.84
C THR A 410 1.83 17.39 -25.51
N ALA A 411 2.07 16.07 -25.42
CA ALA A 411 1.21 15.07 -26.03
C ALA A 411 -0.23 15.20 -25.55
N ARG A 412 -1.16 15.04 -26.47
CA ARG A 412 -2.60 14.95 -26.22
C ARG A 412 -3.07 13.55 -26.57
N ILE A 413 -4.05 13.07 -25.85
CA ILE A 413 -4.57 11.71 -26.05
C ILE A 413 -5.18 11.56 -27.45
N GLU A 414 -5.89 12.58 -27.92
CA GLU A 414 -6.52 12.58 -29.24
C GLU A 414 -5.51 12.49 -30.39
N ASP A 415 -4.29 13.03 -30.18
CA ASP A 415 -3.23 13.04 -31.20
C ASP A 415 -2.52 11.68 -31.29
N LEU A 416 -2.43 10.93 -30.17
CA LEU A 416 -1.71 9.67 -30.10
C LEU A 416 -2.62 8.45 -30.25
N ASP A 417 -3.80 8.48 -29.65
CA ASP A 417 -4.71 7.31 -29.57
C ASP A 417 -5.95 7.50 -30.46
N GLY A 418 -6.12 8.68 -31.06
CA GLY A 418 -7.21 8.99 -31.98
C GLY A 418 -8.39 9.72 -31.34
N PRO A 419 -9.30 10.26 -32.17
CA PRO A 419 -10.45 11.00 -31.69
C PRO A 419 -11.43 10.07 -30.96
N GLY A 420 -11.76 10.39 -29.72
CA GLY A 420 -12.69 9.65 -28.85
C GLY A 420 -12.04 8.63 -27.92
N ALA A 421 -10.70 8.66 -27.81
CA ALA A 421 -9.95 7.90 -26.82
C ALA A 421 -10.11 8.49 -25.40
#